data_4fe2bb609e65ec8a833a10cae15addce
#
_entry.id   4fe2bb609e65ec8a833a10cae15addce
#
_cell.length_a   1.000
_cell.length_b   1.000
_cell.length_c   1.000
_cell.angle_alpha   90.00
_cell.angle_beta   90.00
_cell.angle_gamma   90.00
#
_symmetry.space_group_name_H-M   'P 1'
#
loop_
_entity.id
_entity.type
_entity.pdbx_description
1 polymer ?
#
loop_
_entity_poly.entity_id
_entity_poly.type
_entity_poly.pdbx_seq_one_letter_code
_entity_poly.pdbx_strand_id
1 'polypeptide(L)'
;MMGKTHIAVGIAAAYLITHPQTAPEFIIATVGGSIGGVMADIDVKIDTSNKYAAKASTDALYGEILAAAISVGALAGDYFTGGNILQGAVANLTRFIIGAVLFIVFTIIGERSKHRDKTHSLLAMLLFSASVYLMESRIGFAYLIGYGSHLLVDTFNKSPIRMLYPLKKGVCLKLCYSD
;
A
#
# COMPACT_ATOMS: atom_id res chain seq x y z
N MET A 1 10.28 7.38 6.08
CA MET A 1 9.26 8.00 7.01
C MET A 1 8.62 6.87 7.81
N MET A 2 7.90 7.20 8.90
CA MET A 2 7.23 6.16 9.71
C MET A 2 6.02 5.58 8.96
N GLY A 3 5.76 4.28 9.06
CA GLY A 3 4.63 3.61 8.40
C GLY A 3 3.26 4.28 8.66
N LYS A 4 3.05 4.82 9.87
CA LYS A 4 1.85 5.59 10.23
C LYS A 4 1.62 6.82 9.34
N THR A 5 2.69 7.50 8.93
CA THR A 5 2.60 8.67 8.05
C THR A 5 2.17 8.25 6.64
N HIS A 6 2.68 7.14 6.13
CA HIS A 6 2.30 6.61 4.82
C HIS A 6 0.84 6.17 4.79
N ILE A 7 0.31 5.57 5.89
CA ILE A 7 -1.12 5.26 6.01
C ILE A 7 -1.96 6.54 5.95
N ALA A 8 -1.62 7.53 6.78
CA ALA A 8 -2.39 8.78 6.84
C ALA A 8 -2.40 9.53 5.51
N VAL A 9 -1.24 9.64 4.86
CA VAL A 9 -1.12 10.28 3.55
C VAL A 9 -1.83 9.47 2.47
N GLY A 10 -1.74 8.13 2.51
CA GLY A 10 -2.43 7.24 1.57
C GLY A 10 -3.95 7.38 1.65
N ILE A 11 -4.52 7.37 2.85
CA ILE A 11 -5.96 7.58 3.07
C ILE A 11 -6.37 8.99 2.64
N ALA A 12 -5.61 10.02 3.03
CA ALA A 12 -5.92 11.41 2.66
C ALA A 12 -5.87 11.60 1.13
N ALA A 13 -4.87 11.06 0.46
CA ALA A 13 -4.78 11.10 -1.01
C ALA A 13 -5.95 10.37 -1.67
N ALA A 14 -6.32 9.19 -1.15
CA ALA A 14 -7.49 8.46 -1.65
C ALA A 14 -8.76 9.29 -1.51
N TYR A 15 -9.01 9.92 -0.36
CA TYR A 15 -10.18 10.79 -0.16
C TYR A 15 -10.18 12.01 -1.08
N LEU A 16 -9.03 12.66 -1.24
CA LEU A 16 -8.90 13.84 -2.09
C LEU A 16 -9.16 13.54 -3.57
N ILE A 17 -8.81 12.35 -4.04
CA ILE A 17 -8.94 11.99 -5.46
C ILE A 17 -10.26 11.30 -5.74
N THR A 18 -10.77 10.45 -4.84
CA THR A 18 -12.01 9.70 -5.06
C THR A 18 -13.26 10.47 -4.65
N HIS A 19 -13.12 11.53 -3.85
CA HIS A 19 -14.22 12.36 -3.34
C HIS A 19 -15.40 11.53 -2.78
N PRO A 20 -15.19 10.63 -1.79
CA PRO A 20 -16.22 9.74 -1.29
C PRO A 20 -17.40 10.54 -0.71
N GLN A 21 -18.64 10.14 -1.05
CA GLN A 21 -19.87 10.79 -0.60
C GLN A 21 -20.72 9.86 0.28
N THR A 22 -20.48 8.57 0.21
CA THR A 22 -21.25 7.54 0.94
C THR A 22 -20.35 6.72 1.87
N ALA A 23 -20.95 6.15 2.94
CA ALA A 23 -20.19 5.33 3.87
C ALA A 23 -19.39 4.18 3.20
N PRO A 24 -19.95 3.40 2.25
CA PRO A 24 -19.16 2.42 1.51
C PRO A 24 -17.98 3.01 0.74
N GLU A 25 -18.13 4.19 0.14
CA GLU A 25 -17.02 4.85 -0.57
C GLU A 25 -15.90 5.30 0.38
N PHE A 26 -16.25 5.80 1.57
CA PHE A 26 -15.26 6.10 2.61
C PHE A 26 -14.51 4.84 3.05
N ILE A 27 -15.23 3.71 3.23
CA ILE A 27 -14.62 2.43 3.58
C ILE A 27 -13.67 1.97 2.48
N ILE A 28 -14.08 1.98 1.22
CA ILE A 28 -13.29 1.61 0.06
C ILE A 28 -12.01 2.45 -0.03
N ALA A 29 -12.13 3.77 0.09
CA ALA A 29 -11.00 4.68 0.03
C ALA A 29 -10.04 4.50 1.22
N THR A 30 -10.60 4.22 2.42
CA THR A 30 -9.80 3.92 3.62
C THR A 30 -9.01 2.62 3.45
N VAL A 31 -9.67 1.54 3.02
CA VAL A 31 -9.03 0.23 2.82
C VAL A 31 -7.94 0.33 1.76
N GLY A 32 -8.28 0.84 0.57
CA GLY A 32 -7.32 0.96 -0.52
C GLY A 32 -6.16 1.90 -0.18
N GLY A 33 -6.46 3.09 0.35
CA GLY A 33 -5.46 4.08 0.72
C GLY A 33 -4.51 3.63 1.83
N SER A 34 -5.02 2.92 2.86
CA SER A 34 -4.19 2.43 3.97
C SER A 34 -3.24 1.31 3.53
N ILE A 35 -3.74 0.27 2.85
CA ILE A 35 -2.91 -0.85 2.39
C ILE A 35 -1.93 -0.37 1.32
N GLY A 36 -2.40 0.38 0.32
CA GLY A 36 -1.53 0.94 -0.71
C GLY A 36 -0.44 1.83 -0.13
N GLY A 37 -0.76 2.61 0.91
CA GLY A 37 0.17 3.50 1.59
C GLY A 37 1.35 2.80 2.28
N VAL A 38 1.27 1.52 2.62
CA VAL A 38 2.35 0.77 3.28
C VAL A 38 2.97 -0.32 2.42
N MET A 39 2.32 -0.70 1.33
CA MET A 39 2.70 -1.90 0.57
C MET A 39 4.09 -1.82 -0.06
N ALA A 40 4.61 -0.63 -0.33
CA ALA A 40 5.97 -0.48 -0.84
C ALA A 40 7.02 -0.93 0.20
N ASP A 41 6.73 -0.80 1.49
CA ASP A 41 7.64 -1.13 2.60
C ASP A 41 7.64 -2.63 2.97
N ILE A 42 6.88 -3.48 2.27
CA ILE A 42 6.83 -4.93 2.52
C ILE A 42 8.21 -5.61 2.35
N ASP A 43 9.15 -4.94 1.72
CA ASP A 43 10.54 -5.38 1.56
C ASP A 43 11.43 -5.04 2.77
N VAL A 44 10.89 -4.34 3.79
CA VAL A 44 11.63 -3.96 5.00
C VAL A 44 11.75 -5.17 5.91
N LYS A 45 12.99 -5.65 6.07
CA LYS A 45 13.29 -6.77 6.98
C LYS A 45 13.58 -6.25 8.38
N ILE A 46 13.19 -7.02 9.41
CA ILE A 46 13.55 -6.71 10.78
C ILE A 46 15.07 -6.70 10.89
N ASP A 47 15.62 -5.55 11.26
CA ASP A 47 17.05 -5.33 11.39
C ASP A 47 17.34 -4.82 12.81
N THR A 48 18.11 -5.61 13.56
CA THR A 48 18.51 -5.30 14.94
C THR A 48 19.98 -4.90 15.03
N SER A 49 20.65 -4.65 13.90
CA SER A 49 22.08 -4.32 13.87
C SER A 49 22.44 -3.05 14.63
N ASN A 50 21.51 -2.09 14.68
CA ASN A 50 21.65 -0.87 15.48
C ASN A 50 20.28 -0.31 15.84
N LYS A 51 20.24 0.63 16.83
CA LYS A 51 18.99 1.20 17.36
C LYS A 51 18.11 1.87 16.30
N TYR A 52 18.72 2.52 15.30
CA TYR A 52 17.96 3.23 14.25
C TYR A 52 17.35 2.23 13.25
N ALA A 53 18.11 1.22 12.83
CA ALA A 53 17.61 0.15 11.96
C ALA A 53 16.50 -0.65 12.64
N ALA A 54 16.67 -1.00 13.90
CA ALA A 54 15.65 -1.69 14.71
C ALA A 54 14.36 -0.87 14.78
N LYS A 55 14.45 0.44 15.05
CA LYS A 55 13.29 1.31 15.09
C LYS A 55 12.60 1.42 13.72
N ALA A 56 13.36 1.63 12.64
CA ALA A 56 12.79 1.79 11.30
C ALA A 56 12.05 0.53 10.83
N SER A 57 12.64 -0.65 11.02
CA SER A 57 12.02 -1.93 10.65
C SER A 57 10.79 -2.25 11.50
N THR A 58 10.84 -1.92 12.80
CA THR A 58 9.68 -2.08 13.70
C THR A 58 8.55 -1.12 13.31
N ASP A 59 8.84 0.13 12.99
CA ASP A 59 7.86 1.11 12.54
C ASP A 59 7.19 0.71 11.22
N ALA A 60 7.90 0.08 10.28
CA ALA A 60 7.34 -0.48 9.05
C ALA A 60 6.35 -1.61 9.37
N LEU A 61 6.77 -2.60 10.16
CA LEU A 61 5.92 -3.72 10.57
C LEU A 61 4.65 -3.25 11.30
N TYR A 62 4.77 -2.28 12.22
CA TYR A 62 3.61 -1.69 12.88
C TYR A 62 2.68 -0.97 11.90
N GLY A 63 3.23 -0.33 10.88
CA GLY A 63 2.47 0.28 9.79
C GLY A 63 1.62 -0.76 9.05
N GLU A 64 2.22 -1.88 8.66
CA GLU A 64 1.53 -2.97 7.97
C GLU A 64 0.41 -3.59 8.82
N ILE A 65 0.69 -3.90 10.10
CA ILE A 65 -0.30 -4.42 11.04
C ILE A 65 -1.45 -3.42 11.22
N LEU A 66 -1.15 -2.14 11.37
CA LEU A 66 -2.16 -1.10 11.53
C LEU A 66 -3.03 -0.95 10.28
N ALA A 67 -2.44 -0.96 9.08
CA ALA A 67 -3.19 -0.91 7.83
C ALA A 67 -4.10 -2.13 7.67
N ALA A 68 -3.62 -3.32 8.01
CA ALA A 68 -4.42 -4.54 8.02
C ALA A 68 -5.59 -4.45 9.03
N ALA A 69 -5.34 -3.98 10.25
CA ALA A 69 -6.36 -3.82 11.28
C ALA A 69 -7.44 -2.80 10.87
N ILE A 70 -7.04 -1.66 10.31
CA ILE A 70 -7.97 -0.65 9.76
C ILE A 70 -8.83 -1.26 8.67
N SER A 71 -8.23 -2.01 7.75
CA SER A 71 -8.93 -2.59 6.60
C SER A 71 -9.92 -3.68 7.02
N VAL A 72 -9.49 -4.58 7.91
CA VAL A 72 -10.37 -5.62 8.46
C VAL A 72 -11.52 -5.00 9.24
N GLY A 73 -11.25 -4.02 10.10
CA GLY A 73 -12.27 -3.32 10.88
C GLY A 73 -13.29 -2.58 9.99
N ALA A 74 -12.82 -1.91 8.95
CA ALA A 74 -13.67 -1.18 8.01
C ALA A 74 -14.57 -2.13 7.19
N LEU A 75 -14.02 -3.23 6.68
CA LEU A 75 -14.79 -4.24 5.93
C LEU A 75 -15.76 -5.01 6.83
N ALA A 76 -15.37 -5.31 8.08
CA ALA A 76 -16.28 -5.90 9.05
C ALA A 76 -17.44 -4.95 9.37
N GLY A 77 -17.15 -3.65 9.54
CA GLY A 77 -18.17 -2.62 9.72
C GLY A 77 -19.16 -2.58 8.56
N ASP A 78 -18.69 -2.60 7.31
CA ASP A 78 -19.57 -2.69 6.13
C ASP A 78 -20.46 -3.93 6.18
N TYR A 79 -19.88 -5.10 6.46
CA TYR A 79 -20.63 -6.35 6.52
C TYR A 79 -21.72 -6.32 7.60
N PHE A 80 -21.42 -5.89 8.82
CA PHE A 80 -22.38 -5.83 9.93
C PHE A 80 -23.45 -4.75 9.77
N THR A 81 -23.18 -3.71 8.99
CA THR A 81 -24.17 -2.65 8.67
C THR A 81 -24.99 -2.97 7.42
N GLY A 82 -24.89 -4.19 6.87
CA GLY A 82 -25.62 -4.61 5.68
C GLY A 82 -25.03 -4.09 4.38
N GLY A 83 -23.79 -3.66 4.38
CA GLY A 83 -23.06 -3.29 3.17
C GLY A 83 -22.71 -4.48 2.28
N ASN A 84 -22.34 -4.21 1.06
CA ASN A 84 -22.16 -5.23 0.03
C ASN A 84 -20.76 -5.22 -0.63
N ILE A 85 -19.79 -4.56 -0.01
CA ILE A 85 -18.41 -4.47 -0.57
C ILE A 85 -17.83 -5.88 -0.78
N LEU A 86 -17.89 -6.71 0.25
CA LEU A 86 -17.39 -8.09 0.18
C LEU A 86 -18.18 -8.95 -0.80
N GLN A 87 -19.51 -8.79 -0.85
CA GLN A 87 -20.36 -9.51 -1.82
C GLN A 87 -19.99 -9.10 -3.24
N GLY A 88 -19.77 -7.80 -3.49
CA GLY A 88 -19.31 -7.30 -4.78
C GLY A 88 -17.95 -7.84 -5.19
N ALA A 89 -17.00 -7.93 -4.24
CA ALA A 89 -15.69 -8.51 -4.50
C ALA A 89 -15.76 -9.99 -4.93
N VAL A 90 -16.59 -10.80 -4.28
CA VAL A 90 -16.72 -12.23 -4.59
C VAL A 90 -17.75 -12.54 -5.66
N ALA A 91 -18.51 -11.57 -6.17
CA ALA A 91 -19.51 -11.77 -7.22
C ALA A 91 -18.92 -12.40 -8.49
N ASN A 92 -17.64 -12.13 -8.78
CA ASN A 92 -16.90 -12.84 -9.80
C ASN A 92 -15.70 -13.59 -9.17
N LEU A 93 -15.99 -14.77 -8.64
CA LEU A 93 -15.02 -15.57 -7.89
C LEU A 93 -13.75 -15.86 -8.69
N THR A 94 -13.85 -16.09 -10.00
CA THR A 94 -12.69 -16.35 -10.86
C THR A 94 -11.75 -15.14 -10.89
N ARG A 95 -12.28 -13.93 -11.10
CA ARG A 95 -11.48 -12.69 -11.06
C ARG A 95 -10.85 -12.48 -9.69
N PHE A 96 -11.63 -12.71 -8.62
CA PHE A 96 -11.14 -12.58 -7.25
C PHE A 96 -9.96 -13.52 -6.98
N ILE A 97 -10.09 -14.80 -7.34
CA ILE A 97 -9.03 -15.79 -7.15
C ILE A 97 -7.78 -15.43 -7.95
N ILE A 98 -7.93 -15.03 -9.22
CA ILE A 98 -6.79 -14.61 -10.04
C ILE A 98 -6.09 -13.41 -9.40
N GLY A 99 -6.84 -12.40 -8.99
CA GLY A 99 -6.30 -11.22 -8.31
C GLY A 99 -5.56 -11.58 -7.02
N ALA A 100 -6.16 -12.42 -6.18
CA ALA A 100 -5.56 -12.86 -4.93
C ALA A 100 -4.27 -13.67 -5.14
N VAL A 101 -4.25 -14.59 -6.09
CA VAL A 101 -3.03 -15.35 -6.43
C VAL A 101 -1.93 -14.44 -6.94
N LEU A 102 -2.24 -13.50 -7.84
CA LEU A 102 -1.25 -12.52 -8.33
C LEU A 102 -0.73 -11.64 -7.19
N PHE A 103 -1.60 -11.16 -6.30
CA PHE A 103 -1.21 -10.37 -5.15
C PHE A 103 -0.23 -11.13 -4.24
N ILE A 104 -0.54 -12.40 -3.92
CA ILE A 104 0.33 -13.26 -3.11
C ILE A 104 1.69 -13.47 -3.80
N VAL A 105 1.69 -13.75 -5.11
CA VAL A 105 2.93 -13.95 -5.87
C VAL A 105 3.80 -12.69 -5.85
N PHE A 106 3.20 -11.51 -6.09
CA PHE A 106 3.95 -10.25 -6.06
C PHE A 106 4.43 -9.90 -4.65
N THR A 107 3.65 -10.21 -3.61
CA THR A 107 4.06 -10.09 -2.20
C THR A 107 5.32 -10.91 -1.91
N ILE A 108 5.33 -12.20 -2.26
CA ILE A 108 6.48 -13.08 -2.07
C ILE A 108 7.72 -12.58 -2.84
N ILE A 109 7.54 -12.05 -4.04
CA ILE A 109 8.62 -11.45 -4.83
C ILE A 109 9.10 -10.14 -4.17
N GLY A 110 8.18 -9.32 -3.68
CA GLY A 110 8.46 -8.07 -2.98
C GLY A 110 9.27 -8.29 -1.71
N GLU A 111 8.81 -9.15 -0.81
CA GLU A 111 9.50 -9.50 0.44
C GLU A 111 10.93 -9.99 0.26
N ARG A 112 11.22 -10.64 -0.88
CA ARG A 112 12.56 -11.11 -1.24
C ARG A 112 13.41 -10.05 -1.92
N SER A 113 12.87 -8.89 -2.21
CA SER A 113 13.60 -7.80 -2.85
C SER A 113 14.48 -7.06 -1.84
N LYS A 114 15.40 -6.25 -2.37
CA LYS A 114 16.20 -5.34 -1.56
C LYS A 114 15.37 -4.09 -1.28
N HIS A 115 15.41 -3.60 -0.04
CA HIS A 115 14.66 -2.39 0.34
C HIS A 115 14.98 -1.21 -0.62
N ARG A 116 13.92 -0.49 -1.00
CA ARG A 116 13.92 0.63 -1.96
C ARG A 116 14.34 0.26 -3.40
N ASP A 117 14.23 -1.02 -3.75
CA ASP A 117 14.52 -1.51 -5.10
C ASP A 117 13.21 -1.77 -5.88
N LYS A 118 12.76 -3.01 -5.96
CA LYS A 118 11.65 -3.42 -6.83
C LYS A 118 10.30 -2.88 -6.38
N THR A 119 10.01 -2.98 -5.09
CA THR A 119 8.74 -2.54 -4.49
C THR A 119 8.55 -1.03 -4.58
N HIS A 120 9.60 -0.24 -4.51
CA HIS A 120 9.53 1.22 -4.66
C HIS A 120 9.59 1.67 -6.13
N SER A 121 8.85 0.97 -7.02
CA SER A 121 8.80 1.28 -8.45
C SER A 121 7.39 1.44 -8.98
N LEU A 122 7.24 2.20 -10.06
CA LEU A 122 5.98 2.33 -10.79
C LEU A 122 5.49 0.98 -11.33
N LEU A 123 6.41 0.10 -11.72
CA LEU A 123 6.07 -1.24 -12.17
C LEU A 123 5.40 -2.05 -11.06
N ALA A 124 5.99 -2.08 -9.85
CA ALA A 124 5.40 -2.76 -8.71
C ALA A 124 4.04 -2.14 -8.34
N MET A 125 3.95 -0.82 -8.28
CA MET A 125 2.69 -0.11 -8.05
C MET A 125 1.59 -0.57 -9.01
N LEU A 126 1.87 -0.64 -10.31
CA LEU A 126 0.89 -1.08 -11.32
C LEU A 126 0.52 -2.56 -11.16
N LEU A 127 1.49 -3.45 -10.92
CA LEU A 127 1.25 -4.88 -10.78
C LEU A 127 0.41 -5.21 -9.53
N PHE A 128 0.77 -4.63 -8.38
CA PHE A 128 0.00 -4.79 -7.15
C PHE A 128 -1.40 -4.18 -7.28
N SER A 129 -1.51 -2.97 -7.83
CA SER A 129 -2.82 -2.31 -8.01
C SER A 129 -3.71 -3.07 -8.98
N ALA A 130 -3.16 -3.63 -10.06
CA ALA A 130 -3.91 -4.47 -11.00
C ALA A 130 -4.43 -5.75 -10.33
N SER A 131 -3.65 -6.37 -9.45
CA SER A 131 -4.10 -7.56 -8.70
C SER A 131 -5.25 -7.23 -7.74
N VAL A 132 -5.16 -6.12 -7.00
CA VAL A 132 -6.26 -5.65 -6.14
C VAL A 132 -7.48 -5.22 -6.96
N TYR A 133 -7.28 -4.57 -8.11
CA TYR A 133 -8.35 -4.17 -9.02
C TYR A 133 -9.13 -5.37 -9.59
N LEU A 134 -8.47 -6.49 -9.82
CA LEU A 134 -9.12 -7.74 -10.19
C LEU A 134 -10.00 -8.30 -9.06
N MET A 135 -9.60 -8.13 -7.82
CA MET A 135 -10.37 -8.57 -6.66
C MET A 135 -11.60 -7.67 -6.42
N GLU A 136 -11.37 -6.34 -6.34
CA GLU A 136 -12.40 -5.31 -6.20
C GLU A 136 -11.90 -4.00 -6.86
N SER A 137 -12.58 -3.57 -7.91
CA SER A 137 -12.09 -2.50 -8.77
C SER A 137 -11.97 -1.13 -8.07
N ARG A 138 -12.91 -0.81 -7.19
CA ARG A 138 -12.93 0.46 -6.46
C ARG A 138 -11.82 0.51 -5.41
N ILE A 139 -11.61 -0.62 -4.69
CA ILE A 139 -10.49 -0.75 -3.73
C ILE A 139 -9.16 -0.68 -4.49
N GLY A 140 -9.04 -1.35 -5.64
CA GLY A 140 -7.85 -1.33 -6.47
C GLY A 140 -7.46 0.07 -6.95
N PHE A 141 -8.45 0.92 -7.29
CA PHE A 141 -8.20 2.31 -7.65
C PHE A 141 -7.71 3.14 -6.44
N ALA A 142 -8.36 3.02 -5.29
CA ALA A 142 -7.91 3.68 -4.07
C ALA A 142 -6.53 3.19 -3.60
N TYR A 143 -6.24 1.89 -3.78
CA TYR A 143 -4.94 1.29 -3.52
C TYR A 143 -3.83 1.88 -4.42
N LEU A 144 -4.11 2.05 -5.71
CA LEU A 144 -3.19 2.70 -6.66
C LEU A 144 -2.80 4.10 -6.17
N ILE A 145 -3.79 4.88 -5.71
CA ILE A 145 -3.58 6.23 -5.17
C ILE A 145 -2.72 6.17 -3.91
N GLY A 146 -3.05 5.28 -2.98
CA GLY A 146 -2.28 5.09 -1.73
C GLY A 146 -0.83 4.70 -2.00
N TYR A 147 -0.59 3.74 -2.91
CA TYR A 147 0.75 3.33 -3.30
C TYR A 147 1.52 4.46 -4.00
N GLY A 148 0.86 5.18 -4.90
CA GLY A 148 1.44 6.34 -5.57
C GLY A 148 1.83 7.45 -4.60
N SER A 149 1.02 7.70 -3.58
CA SER A 149 1.32 8.67 -2.52
C SER A 149 2.55 8.27 -1.70
N HIS A 150 2.72 6.97 -1.40
CA HIS A 150 3.92 6.44 -0.74
C HIS A 150 5.16 6.73 -1.58
N LEU A 151 5.17 6.35 -2.85
CA LEU A 151 6.29 6.59 -3.75
C LEU A 151 6.62 8.08 -3.86
N LEU A 152 5.59 8.93 -3.94
CA LEU A 152 5.77 10.38 -4.01
C LEU A 152 6.45 10.92 -2.74
N VAL A 153 5.96 10.55 -1.57
CA VAL A 153 6.51 10.98 -0.28
C VAL A 153 7.96 10.50 -0.12
N ASP A 154 8.26 9.30 -0.58
CA ASP A 154 9.62 8.75 -0.49
C ASP A 154 10.62 9.42 -1.45
N THR A 155 10.17 10.10 -2.50
CA THR A 155 11.07 10.93 -3.31
C THR A 155 11.64 12.12 -2.56
N PHE A 156 10.97 12.61 -1.51
CA PHE A 156 11.47 13.70 -0.66
C PHE A 156 12.57 13.26 0.32
N ASN A 157 12.72 11.95 0.56
CA ASN A 157 13.76 11.40 1.41
C ASN A 157 15.15 11.56 0.78
N LYS A 158 16.20 11.45 1.59
CA LYS A 158 17.61 11.51 1.12
C LYS A 158 18.06 10.26 0.39
N SER A 159 17.47 9.10 0.70
CA SER A 159 17.84 7.84 0.06
C SER A 159 17.04 7.68 -1.25
N PRO A 160 17.70 7.46 -2.39
CA PRO A 160 17.04 7.34 -3.67
C PRO A 160 16.19 6.08 -3.74
N ILE A 161 15.02 6.18 -4.39
CA ILE A 161 14.16 5.06 -4.75
C ILE A 161 14.28 4.75 -6.24
N ARG A 162 14.17 3.47 -6.63
CA ARG A 162 14.23 3.02 -8.04
C ARG A 162 12.85 3.09 -8.70
N MET A 163 12.28 4.30 -8.75
CA MET A 163 10.93 4.52 -9.29
C MET A 163 10.75 3.93 -10.71
N LEU A 164 11.78 4.00 -11.55
CA LEU A 164 11.75 3.52 -12.93
C LEU A 164 12.40 2.13 -13.09
N TYR A 165 12.33 1.25 -12.07
CA TYR A 165 12.80 -0.13 -12.23
C TYR A 165 12.22 -0.77 -13.52
N PRO A 166 13.00 -1.50 -14.34
CA PRO A 166 14.35 -2.04 -14.07
C PRO A 166 15.54 -1.07 -14.34
N LEU A 167 15.29 0.19 -14.68
CA LEU A 167 16.37 1.15 -14.87
C LEU A 167 17.11 1.39 -13.53
N LYS A 168 18.45 1.48 -13.60
CA LYS A 168 19.30 1.60 -12.42
C LYS A 168 19.33 3.01 -11.78
N LYS A 169 18.71 4.02 -12.43
CA LYS A 169 18.68 5.39 -11.90
C LYS A 169 17.70 5.49 -10.73
N GLY A 170 18.18 5.94 -9.58
CA GLY A 170 17.35 6.31 -8.43
C GLY A 170 16.88 7.75 -8.51
N VAL A 171 15.65 8.02 -8.02
CA VAL A 171 15.06 9.35 -7.91
C VAL A 171 15.07 9.78 -6.44
N CYS A 172 15.50 11.01 -6.16
CA CYS A 172 15.57 11.56 -4.82
C CYS A 172 15.65 13.09 -4.89
N LEU A 173 14.79 13.80 -4.18
CA LEU A 173 14.76 15.27 -4.10
C LEU A 173 15.55 15.82 -2.92
N LYS A 174 15.95 14.97 -1.96
CA LYS A 174 16.78 15.32 -0.78
C LYS A 174 16.24 16.47 0.08
N LEU A 175 14.93 16.63 0.17
CA LEU A 175 14.29 17.74 0.87
C LEU A 175 14.05 17.47 2.37
N CYS A 176 13.90 16.21 2.76
CA CYS A 176 13.61 15.82 4.14
C CYS A 176 14.63 14.82 4.69
N TYR A 177 14.89 14.89 5.99
CA TYR A 177 15.54 13.82 6.73
C TYR A 177 14.46 12.81 7.17
N SER A 178 14.54 11.56 6.73
CA SER A 178 13.90 10.47 7.44
C SER A 178 14.92 9.93 8.45
N ASP A 179 14.80 10.33 9.68
CA ASP A 179 15.45 9.63 10.79
C ASP A 179 14.65 8.37 11.12
#